data_aa558fe666989a055d15529836e79e87
#
_entry.id   aa558fe666989a055d15529836e79e87
#
_cell.length_a   1.000
_cell.length_b   1.000
_cell.length_c   1.000
_cell.angle_alpha   90.00
_cell.angle_beta   90.00
_cell.angle_gamma   90.00
#
_symmetry.space_group_name_H-M   'P 1'
#
loop_
_entity.id
_entity.type
_entity.pdbx_description
1 polymer ?
#
loop_
_entity_poly.entity_id
_entity_poly.type
_entity_poly.pdbx_seq_one_letter_code
_entity_poly.pdbx_strand_id
1 'polypeptide(L)'
;EGFIRIDGDYVGYRRKGNRLYELKEKAILRQRINVGYVFQNFNLFPHLTVLENIIEAPVVHKIHSRERAKAVAYELLDTVGLRHKADAYPRHLSGGQQQRIAIARALALNPKVILFDEPTSALDPELVGEVLDVIKGLADLGVTLVVVTHEIGFAREAADRVVFMVDGQIVEQGDAKQVLAQPQHPRTVNFLNKVL
;
A
#
# COMPACT_ATOMS: atom_id res chain seq x y z
N GLU A 1 8.23 19.33 12.03
CA GLU A 1 7.03 19.01 12.85
C GLU A 1 5.80 19.12 11.96
N GLY A 2 4.85 18.19 12.11
CA GLY A 2 3.63 18.16 11.30
C GLY A 2 2.61 17.18 11.87
N PHE A 3 1.44 17.14 11.25
CA PHE A 3 0.38 16.21 11.62
C PHE A 3 -0.09 15.44 10.39
N ILE A 4 -0.42 14.18 10.58
CA ILE A 4 -1.06 13.34 9.57
C ILE A 4 -2.54 13.25 9.91
N ARG A 5 -3.40 13.37 8.90
CA ARG A 5 -4.83 13.11 9.01
C ARG A 5 -5.25 12.10 7.97
N ILE A 6 -6.09 11.16 8.39
CA ILE A 6 -6.72 10.17 7.52
C ILE A 6 -8.22 10.32 7.72
N ASP A 7 -8.94 10.61 6.63
CA ASP A 7 -10.39 10.83 6.65
C ASP A 7 -10.83 11.87 7.71
N GLY A 8 -10.05 12.96 7.84
CA GLY A 8 -10.29 14.04 8.80
C GLY A 8 -9.73 13.83 10.21
N ASP A 9 -9.47 12.59 10.61
CA ASP A 9 -8.96 12.26 11.95
C ASP A 9 -7.43 12.39 12.03
N TYR A 10 -6.94 12.98 13.14
CA TYR A 10 -5.51 13.05 13.42
C TYR A 10 -4.95 11.69 13.82
N VAL A 11 -3.88 11.25 13.16
CA VAL A 11 -3.18 10.00 13.50
C VAL A 11 -2.43 10.19 14.83
N GLY A 12 -2.72 9.33 15.81
CA GLY A 12 -2.11 9.38 17.14
C GLY A 12 -2.69 10.43 18.09
N TYR A 13 -3.58 11.29 17.60
CA TYR A 13 -4.13 12.39 18.41
C TYR A 13 -5.65 12.49 18.30
N ARG A 14 -6.28 13.09 19.31
CA ARG A 14 -7.65 13.58 19.25
C ARG A 14 -7.68 15.09 19.42
N ARG A 15 -8.51 15.77 18.65
CA ARG A 15 -8.75 17.22 18.78
C ARG A 15 -9.85 17.49 19.82
N LYS A 16 -9.62 18.44 20.73
CA LYS A 16 -10.64 18.99 21.61
C LYS A 16 -10.51 20.52 21.61
N GLY A 17 -11.44 21.18 20.93
CA GLY A 17 -11.33 22.62 20.63
C GLY A 17 -10.09 22.91 19.77
N ASN A 18 -9.21 23.77 20.22
CA ASN A 18 -7.96 24.14 19.53
C ASN A 18 -6.74 23.35 20.01
N ARG A 19 -6.90 22.30 20.82
CA ARG A 19 -5.78 21.52 21.34
C ARG A 19 -5.84 20.08 20.83
N LEU A 20 -4.65 19.51 20.60
CA LEU A 20 -4.45 18.09 20.29
C LEU A 20 -3.97 17.38 21.55
N TYR A 21 -4.57 16.22 21.80
CA TYR A 21 -4.23 15.34 22.92
C TYR A 21 -3.80 13.99 22.34
N GLU A 22 -2.68 13.48 22.79
CA GLU A 22 -2.19 12.16 22.40
C GLU A 22 -3.21 11.07 22.79
N LEU A 23 -3.40 10.12 21.90
CA LEU A 23 -4.26 8.97 22.14
C LEU A 23 -3.54 7.92 22.98
N LYS A 24 -4.30 7.18 23.79
CA LYS A 24 -3.79 5.98 24.45
C LYS A 24 -3.47 4.91 23.42
N GLU A 25 -2.49 4.06 23.70
CA GLU A 25 -2.00 2.98 22.81
C GLU A 25 -3.12 2.15 22.18
N LYS A 26 -4.11 1.72 22.96
CA LYS A 26 -5.28 0.96 22.45
C LYS A 26 -6.06 1.71 21.36
N ALA A 27 -6.14 3.04 21.43
CA ALA A 27 -6.81 3.86 20.42
C ALA A 27 -5.92 4.03 19.17
N ILE A 28 -4.61 4.17 19.36
CA ILE A 28 -3.63 4.20 18.27
C ILE A 28 -3.67 2.87 17.48
N LEU A 29 -3.69 1.74 18.17
CA LEU A 29 -3.81 0.43 17.54
C LEU A 29 -5.08 0.28 16.69
N ARG A 30 -6.20 0.86 17.15
CA ARG A 30 -7.45 0.91 16.36
C ARG A 30 -7.32 1.78 15.12
N GLN A 31 -6.62 2.92 15.20
CA GLN A 31 -6.39 3.76 14.03
C GLN A 31 -5.51 3.07 12.98
N ARG A 32 -4.55 2.22 13.39
CA ARG A 32 -3.69 1.47 12.48
C ARG A 32 -4.45 0.53 11.55
N ILE A 33 -5.63 0.05 11.95
CA ILE A 33 -6.49 -0.79 11.09
C ILE A 33 -6.92 -0.02 9.83
N ASN A 34 -7.05 1.30 9.90
CA ASN A 34 -7.42 2.14 8.77
C ASN A 34 -6.28 2.35 7.76
N VAL A 35 -5.08 1.86 8.05
CA VAL A 35 -3.89 2.03 7.19
C VAL A 35 -3.35 0.65 6.84
N GLY A 36 -3.50 0.26 5.58
CA GLY A 36 -2.77 -0.87 5.04
C GLY A 36 -1.32 -0.48 4.78
N TYR A 37 -0.39 -1.41 4.94
CA TYR A 37 1.02 -1.20 4.61
C TYR A 37 1.56 -2.40 3.85
N VAL A 38 2.18 -2.13 2.72
CA VAL A 38 2.83 -3.12 1.85
C VAL A 38 4.32 -2.79 1.80
N PHE A 39 5.13 -3.67 2.37
CA PHE A 39 6.57 -3.51 2.49
C PHE A 39 7.30 -3.96 1.23
N GLN A 40 8.48 -3.42 0.98
CA GLN A 40 9.40 -3.84 -0.07
C GLN A 40 9.74 -5.34 0.01
N ASN A 41 9.96 -5.88 1.21
CA ASN A 41 10.35 -7.28 1.46
C ASN A 41 9.16 -8.20 1.78
N PHE A 42 7.94 -7.88 1.32
CA PHE A 42 6.70 -8.65 1.47
C PHE A 42 6.26 -8.87 2.93
N ASN A 43 7.16 -9.22 3.83
CA ASN A 43 6.97 -9.47 5.26
C ASN A 43 5.81 -10.43 5.57
N LEU A 44 5.66 -11.49 4.76
CA LEU A 44 4.72 -12.56 5.04
C LEU A 44 5.19 -13.39 6.24
N PHE A 45 4.25 -13.90 7.03
CA PHE A 45 4.54 -14.82 8.11
C PHE A 45 4.94 -16.19 7.53
N PRO A 46 6.20 -16.64 7.66
CA PRO A 46 6.71 -17.81 6.94
C PRO A 46 6.12 -19.13 7.44
N HIS A 47 5.59 -19.15 8.67
CA HIS A 47 4.99 -20.31 9.33
C HIS A 47 3.48 -20.42 9.08
N LEU A 48 2.86 -19.44 8.42
CA LEU A 48 1.45 -19.44 8.04
C LEU A 48 1.30 -19.69 6.55
N THR A 49 0.22 -20.34 6.16
CA THR A 49 -0.20 -20.46 4.76
C THR A 49 -0.58 -19.08 4.20
N VAL A 50 -0.76 -18.99 2.89
CA VAL A 50 -1.27 -17.81 2.22
C VAL A 50 -2.61 -17.36 2.81
N LEU A 51 -3.56 -18.27 2.94
CA LEU A 51 -4.87 -18.01 3.51
C LEU A 51 -4.76 -17.50 4.96
N GLU A 52 -3.94 -18.16 5.77
CA GLU A 52 -3.71 -17.75 7.17
C GLU A 52 -3.07 -16.39 7.28
N ASN A 53 -2.10 -16.05 6.41
CA ASN A 53 -1.50 -14.70 6.35
C ASN A 53 -2.54 -13.60 6.13
N ILE A 54 -3.58 -13.87 5.34
CA ILE A 54 -4.62 -12.88 5.01
C ILE A 54 -5.65 -12.77 6.13
N ILE A 55 -6.08 -13.90 6.72
CA ILE A 55 -7.15 -13.89 7.73
C ILE A 55 -6.70 -13.55 9.14
N GLU A 56 -5.40 -13.64 9.45
CA GLU A 56 -4.88 -13.50 10.82
C GLU A 56 -5.31 -12.17 11.46
N ALA A 57 -5.02 -11.05 10.80
CA ALA A 57 -5.35 -9.73 11.35
C ALA A 57 -6.86 -9.49 11.48
N PRO A 58 -7.73 -9.74 10.48
CA PRO A 58 -9.19 -9.62 10.64
C PRO A 58 -9.77 -10.43 11.80
N VAL A 59 -9.25 -11.63 12.06
CA VAL A 59 -9.72 -12.50 13.14
C VAL A 59 -9.21 -12.00 14.50
N VAL A 60 -7.91 -11.69 14.63
CA VAL A 60 -7.30 -11.22 15.88
C VAL A 60 -7.92 -9.89 16.33
N HIS A 61 -8.16 -8.98 15.38
CA HIS A 61 -8.82 -7.70 15.67
C HIS A 61 -10.35 -7.78 15.79
N LYS A 62 -10.92 -8.98 15.67
CA LYS A 62 -12.38 -9.24 15.77
C LYS A 62 -13.21 -8.41 14.78
N ILE A 63 -12.67 -8.14 13.59
CA ILE A 63 -13.38 -7.45 12.52
C ILE A 63 -14.36 -8.42 11.86
N HIS A 64 -13.92 -9.68 11.67
CA HIS A 64 -14.72 -10.75 11.09
C HIS A 64 -14.65 -12.04 11.94
N SER A 65 -15.70 -12.86 11.88
CA SER A 65 -15.58 -14.27 12.29
C SER A 65 -14.57 -14.97 11.37
N ARG A 66 -14.04 -16.11 11.81
CA ARG A 66 -13.06 -16.88 11.02
C ARG A 66 -13.63 -17.32 9.66
N GLU A 67 -14.91 -17.70 9.62
CA GLU A 67 -15.64 -18.09 8.40
C GLU A 67 -15.76 -16.90 7.44
N ARG A 68 -16.17 -15.73 7.94
CA ARG A 68 -16.29 -14.52 7.12
C ARG A 68 -14.91 -14.04 6.63
N ALA A 69 -13.88 -14.11 7.48
CA ALA A 69 -12.51 -13.76 7.10
C ALA A 69 -12.00 -14.66 5.97
N LYS A 70 -12.29 -15.96 6.01
CA LYS A 70 -11.94 -16.90 4.91
C LYS A 70 -12.66 -16.54 3.61
N ALA A 71 -13.95 -16.23 3.67
CA ALA A 71 -14.69 -15.84 2.47
C ALA A 71 -14.08 -14.59 1.83
N VAL A 72 -13.83 -13.54 2.62
CA VAL A 72 -13.16 -12.30 2.16
C VAL A 72 -11.77 -12.59 1.62
N ALA A 73 -10.99 -13.45 2.29
CA ALA A 73 -9.65 -13.81 1.83
C ALA A 73 -9.66 -14.50 0.46
N TYR A 74 -10.63 -15.36 0.19
CA TYR A 74 -10.77 -15.98 -1.14
C TYR A 74 -11.16 -14.96 -2.22
N GLU A 75 -12.02 -14.00 -1.92
CA GLU A 75 -12.34 -12.88 -2.82
C GLU A 75 -11.09 -12.05 -3.15
N LEU A 76 -10.27 -11.74 -2.13
CA LEU A 76 -9.01 -11.01 -2.30
C LEU A 76 -7.97 -11.83 -3.08
N LEU A 77 -7.91 -13.14 -2.85
CA LEU A 77 -7.05 -14.04 -3.61
C LEU A 77 -7.45 -14.12 -5.08
N ASP A 78 -8.74 -14.05 -5.39
CA ASP A 78 -9.23 -13.94 -6.77
C ASP A 78 -8.78 -12.63 -7.40
N THR A 79 -8.90 -11.50 -6.68
CA THR A 79 -8.47 -10.18 -7.14
C THR A 79 -6.97 -10.15 -7.51
N VAL A 80 -6.11 -10.85 -6.76
CA VAL A 80 -4.67 -10.92 -7.06
C VAL A 80 -4.27 -12.15 -7.89
N GLY A 81 -5.24 -12.95 -8.38
CA GLY A 81 -5.02 -14.11 -9.26
C GLY A 81 -4.35 -15.31 -8.60
N LEU A 82 -4.44 -15.44 -7.26
CA LEU A 82 -3.68 -16.45 -6.50
C LEU A 82 -4.57 -17.36 -5.64
N ARG A 83 -5.87 -17.52 -5.97
CA ARG A 83 -6.78 -18.41 -5.23
C ARG A 83 -6.25 -19.83 -5.11
N HIS A 84 -5.63 -20.35 -6.16
CA HIS A 84 -5.05 -21.71 -6.22
C HIS A 84 -3.85 -21.91 -5.29
N LYS A 85 -3.32 -20.84 -4.68
CA LYS A 85 -2.18 -20.84 -3.75
C LYS A 85 -2.61 -20.71 -2.28
N ALA A 86 -3.91 -20.75 -1.97
CA ALA A 86 -4.42 -20.50 -0.62
C ALA A 86 -3.73 -21.34 0.48
N ASP A 87 -3.44 -22.61 0.20
CA ASP A 87 -2.81 -23.53 1.15
C ASP A 87 -1.27 -23.60 1.03
N ALA A 88 -0.67 -22.81 0.12
CA ALA A 88 0.78 -22.76 -0.03
C ALA A 88 1.42 -21.93 1.10
N TYR A 89 2.69 -22.20 1.39
CA TYR A 89 3.51 -21.39 2.29
C TYR A 89 4.32 -20.35 1.50
N PRO A 90 4.71 -19.20 2.10
CA PRO A 90 5.48 -18.15 1.42
C PRO A 90 6.73 -18.65 0.69
N ARG A 91 7.44 -19.60 1.26
CA ARG A 91 8.65 -20.22 0.65
C ARG A 91 8.41 -20.94 -0.69
N HIS A 92 7.15 -21.25 -1.02
CA HIS A 92 6.76 -21.94 -2.27
C HIS A 92 6.22 -20.94 -3.33
N LEU A 93 6.39 -19.64 -3.10
CA LEU A 93 5.90 -18.57 -3.97
C LEU A 93 7.07 -17.79 -4.57
N SER A 94 6.90 -17.31 -5.81
CA SER A 94 7.81 -16.33 -6.40
C SER A 94 7.72 -14.99 -5.66
N GLY A 95 8.70 -14.10 -5.84
CA GLY A 95 8.68 -12.75 -5.25
C GLY A 95 7.41 -11.97 -5.62
N GLY A 96 7.03 -11.96 -6.90
CA GLY A 96 5.79 -11.30 -7.36
C GLY A 96 4.52 -11.91 -6.76
N GLN A 97 4.47 -13.24 -6.56
CA GLN A 97 3.38 -13.90 -5.86
C GLN A 97 3.33 -13.49 -4.38
N GLN A 98 4.48 -13.45 -3.70
CA GLN A 98 4.54 -13.01 -2.30
C GLN A 98 4.08 -11.56 -2.14
N GLN A 99 4.47 -10.66 -3.05
CA GLN A 99 4.05 -9.27 -3.03
C GLN A 99 2.54 -9.13 -3.24
N ARG A 100 1.97 -9.86 -4.19
CA ARG A 100 0.51 -9.87 -4.41
C ARG A 100 -0.27 -10.41 -3.19
N ILE A 101 0.28 -11.39 -2.47
CA ILE A 101 -0.31 -11.83 -1.20
C ILE A 101 -0.17 -10.77 -0.10
N ALA A 102 0.96 -10.04 -0.03
CA ALA A 102 1.12 -8.93 0.91
C ALA A 102 0.09 -7.81 0.64
N ILE A 103 -0.22 -7.55 -0.62
CA ILE A 103 -1.30 -6.62 -1.02
C ILE A 103 -2.67 -7.16 -0.55
N ALA A 104 -3.00 -8.41 -0.83
CA ALA A 104 -4.26 -9.03 -0.37
C ALA A 104 -4.40 -8.99 1.16
N ARG A 105 -3.31 -9.25 1.90
CA ARG A 105 -3.27 -9.13 3.36
C ARG A 105 -3.55 -7.71 3.85
N ALA A 106 -2.99 -6.70 3.19
CA ALA A 106 -3.23 -5.29 3.54
C ALA A 106 -4.70 -4.89 3.31
N LEU A 107 -5.32 -5.39 2.24
CA LEU A 107 -6.73 -5.17 1.91
C LEU A 107 -7.71 -5.84 2.88
N ALA A 108 -7.31 -6.95 3.52
CA ALA A 108 -8.20 -7.76 4.36
C ALA A 108 -8.78 -7.02 5.58
N LEU A 109 -8.16 -5.91 5.99
CA LEU A 109 -8.64 -5.01 7.05
C LEU A 109 -9.61 -3.94 6.53
N ASN A 110 -9.88 -3.89 5.23
CA ASN A 110 -10.64 -2.83 4.56
C ASN A 110 -10.14 -1.42 4.95
N PRO A 111 -8.85 -1.12 4.72
CA PRO A 111 -8.24 0.12 5.15
C PRO A 111 -8.75 1.32 4.34
N LYS A 112 -8.65 2.52 4.91
CA LYS A 112 -8.98 3.79 4.23
C LYS A 112 -7.89 4.25 3.27
N VAL A 113 -6.66 3.82 3.52
CA VAL A 113 -5.48 4.13 2.70
C VAL A 113 -4.51 2.95 2.75
N ILE A 114 -3.85 2.66 1.64
CA ILE A 114 -2.75 1.71 1.59
C ILE A 114 -1.47 2.45 1.22
N LEU A 115 -0.44 2.23 2.03
CA LEU A 115 0.91 2.73 1.81
C LEU A 115 1.75 1.63 1.18
N PHE A 116 2.37 1.92 0.05
CA PHE A 116 3.31 1.03 -0.63
C PHE A 116 4.71 1.62 -0.56
N ASP A 117 5.64 0.85 -0.03
CA ASP A 117 7.04 1.24 0.09
C ASP A 117 7.87 0.43 -0.91
N GLU A 118 8.14 1.04 -2.07
CA GLU A 118 8.86 0.43 -3.19
C GLU A 118 8.40 -1.01 -3.51
N PRO A 119 7.13 -1.22 -3.89
CA PRO A 119 6.53 -2.56 -3.97
C PRO A 119 7.16 -3.48 -5.01
N THR A 120 8.02 -2.97 -5.89
CA THR A 120 8.62 -3.73 -6.99
C THR A 120 10.14 -3.87 -6.90
N SER A 121 10.80 -3.12 -5.99
CA SER A 121 12.27 -3.04 -5.95
C SER A 121 12.99 -4.34 -5.55
N ALA A 122 12.27 -5.28 -4.90
CA ALA A 122 12.79 -6.61 -4.54
C ALA A 122 12.41 -7.71 -5.56
N LEU A 123 11.89 -7.33 -6.73
CA LEU A 123 11.39 -8.26 -7.75
C LEU A 123 12.31 -8.32 -8.97
N ASP A 124 12.34 -9.50 -9.59
CA ASP A 124 12.90 -9.64 -10.93
C ASP A 124 12.08 -8.80 -11.93
N PRO A 125 12.72 -8.17 -12.94
CA PRO A 125 12.05 -7.26 -13.89
C PRO A 125 10.82 -7.88 -14.59
N GLU A 126 10.85 -9.18 -14.86
CA GLU A 126 9.74 -9.91 -15.49
C GLU A 126 8.48 -10.02 -14.62
N LEU A 127 8.63 -9.88 -13.28
CA LEU A 127 7.54 -9.98 -12.31
C LEU A 127 6.94 -8.61 -11.91
N VAL A 128 7.61 -7.52 -12.26
CA VAL A 128 7.21 -6.14 -11.91
C VAL A 128 5.82 -5.82 -12.47
N GLY A 129 5.58 -6.13 -13.75
CA GLY A 129 4.32 -5.83 -14.43
C GLY A 129 3.10 -6.40 -13.70
N GLU A 130 3.15 -7.67 -13.30
CA GLU A 130 2.03 -8.34 -12.62
C GLU A 130 1.64 -7.67 -11.30
N VAL A 131 2.61 -7.11 -10.57
CA VAL A 131 2.36 -6.40 -9.29
C VAL A 131 1.81 -5.01 -9.54
N LEU A 132 2.36 -4.28 -10.53
CA LEU A 132 1.88 -2.96 -10.90
C LEU A 132 0.45 -2.99 -11.44
N ASP A 133 0.09 -4.02 -12.21
CA ASP A 133 -1.28 -4.23 -12.72
C ASP A 133 -2.28 -4.41 -11.57
N VAL A 134 -1.91 -5.17 -10.53
CA VAL A 134 -2.74 -5.30 -9.33
C VAL A 134 -2.92 -3.95 -8.64
N ILE A 135 -1.84 -3.16 -8.45
CA ILE A 135 -1.91 -1.85 -7.78
C ILE A 135 -2.78 -0.88 -8.60
N LYS A 136 -2.62 -0.89 -9.94
CA LYS A 136 -3.46 -0.08 -10.85
C LYS A 136 -4.94 -0.45 -10.74
N GLY A 137 -5.25 -1.74 -10.73
CA GLY A 137 -6.62 -2.22 -10.54
C GLY A 137 -7.25 -1.76 -9.22
N LEU A 138 -6.47 -1.64 -8.13
CA LEU A 138 -6.95 -1.09 -6.87
C LEU A 138 -7.23 0.42 -6.96
N ALA A 139 -6.41 1.19 -7.68
CA ALA A 139 -6.64 2.60 -7.94
C ALA A 139 -7.94 2.81 -8.75
N ASP A 140 -8.16 2.01 -9.78
CA ASP A 140 -9.38 2.04 -10.60
C ASP A 140 -10.65 1.73 -9.80
N LEU A 141 -10.54 0.93 -8.72
CA LEU A 141 -11.63 0.66 -7.79
C LEU A 141 -11.85 1.78 -6.75
N GLY A 142 -11.08 2.87 -6.81
CA GLY A 142 -11.19 4.03 -5.94
C GLY A 142 -10.57 3.86 -4.56
N VAL A 143 -9.67 2.89 -4.37
CA VAL A 143 -8.89 2.75 -3.13
C VAL A 143 -7.85 3.86 -3.05
N THR A 144 -7.77 4.57 -1.93
CA THR A 144 -6.73 5.59 -1.74
C THR A 144 -5.37 4.93 -1.55
N LEU A 145 -4.45 5.21 -2.47
CA LEU A 145 -3.09 4.65 -2.45
C LEU A 145 -2.05 5.76 -2.30
N VAL A 146 -1.02 5.49 -1.52
CA VAL A 146 0.22 6.29 -1.48
C VAL A 146 1.35 5.34 -1.83
N VAL A 147 2.00 5.56 -2.96
CA VAL A 147 3.02 4.65 -3.51
C VAL A 147 4.36 5.37 -3.60
N VAL A 148 5.35 4.89 -2.87
CA VAL A 148 6.75 5.26 -3.07
C VAL A 148 7.30 4.33 -4.15
N THR A 149 7.75 4.89 -5.26
CA THR A 149 8.21 4.10 -6.40
C THR A 149 9.21 4.86 -7.26
N HIS A 150 10.06 4.13 -7.97
CA HIS A 150 10.91 4.62 -9.05
C HIS A 150 10.35 4.24 -10.44
N GLU A 151 9.22 3.55 -10.50
CA GLU A 151 8.53 3.17 -11.73
C GLU A 151 7.74 4.35 -12.31
N ILE A 152 8.45 5.24 -13.06
CA ILE A 152 7.84 6.48 -13.58
C ILE A 152 6.76 6.20 -14.63
N GLY A 153 6.92 5.13 -15.41
CA GLY A 153 5.89 4.68 -16.36
C GLY A 153 4.57 4.36 -15.65
N PHE A 154 4.62 3.60 -14.57
CA PHE A 154 3.46 3.30 -13.74
C PHE A 154 2.87 4.57 -13.11
N ALA A 155 3.69 5.45 -12.53
CA ALA A 155 3.20 6.69 -11.93
C ALA A 155 2.47 7.58 -12.96
N ARG A 156 2.93 7.62 -14.22
CA ARG A 156 2.30 8.36 -15.31
C ARG A 156 0.91 7.83 -15.67
N GLU A 157 0.74 6.50 -15.60
CA GLU A 157 -0.51 5.84 -15.98
C GLU A 157 -1.55 5.78 -14.86
N ALA A 158 -1.09 5.55 -13.62
CA ALA A 158 -1.97 5.21 -12.50
C ALA A 158 -2.13 6.31 -11.45
N ALA A 159 -1.22 7.29 -11.36
CA ALA A 159 -1.28 8.30 -10.33
C ALA A 159 -2.12 9.51 -10.75
N ASP A 160 -3.02 9.97 -9.87
CA ASP A 160 -3.69 11.27 -10.00
C ASP A 160 -2.73 12.41 -9.66
N ARG A 161 -1.87 12.18 -8.67
CA ARG A 161 -0.96 13.19 -8.14
C ARG A 161 0.41 12.60 -7.86
N VAL A 162 1.46 13.37 -8.14
CA VAL A 162 2.84 13.02 -7.77
C VAL A 162 3.42 14.05 -6.81
N VAL A 163 4.32 13.57 -5.96
CA VAL A 163 5.10 14.37 -5.01
C VAL A 163 6.56 13.99 -5.20
N PHE A 164 7.39 14.94 -5.65
CA PHE A 164 8.82 14.74 -5.78
C PHE A 164 9.55 15.26 -4.56
N MET A 165 10.32 14.38 -3.92
CA MET A 165 11.02 14.70 -2.67
C MET A 165 12.53 14.60 -2.85
N VAL A 166 13.26 15.53 -2.25
CA VAL A 166 14.73 15.53 -2.20
C VAL A 166 15.16 15.95 -0.79
N ASP A 167 16.05 15.19 -0.19
CA ASP A 167 16.60 15.48 1.14
C ASP A 167 15.51 15.70 2.22
N GLY A 168 14.42 14.92 2.15
CA GLY A 168 13.29 15.01 3.09
C GLY A 168 12.35 16.20 2.84
N GLN A 169 12.54 16.96 1.78
CA GLN A 169 11.71 18.12 1.43
C GLN A 169 10.94 17.87 0.14
N ILE A 170 9.69 18.34 0.09
CA ILE A 170 8.89 18.36 -1.14
C ILE A 170 9.42 19.51 -2.00
N VAL A 171 9.98 19.19 -3.17
CA VAL A 171 10.51 20.16 -4.11
C VAL A 171 9.54 20.45 -5.25
N GLU A 172 8.70 19.49 -5.62
CA GLU A 172 7.66 19.66 -6.62
C GLU A 172 6.51 18.70 -6.36
N GLN A 173 5.26 19.13 -6.61
CA GLN A 173 4.07 18.30 -6.50
C GLN A 173 2.95 18.82 -7.36
N GLY A 174 2.07 17.95 -7.84
CA GLY A 174 0.94 18.37 -8.66
C GLY A 174 0.25 17.18 -9.34
N ASP A 175 -0.57 17.50 -10.32
CA ASP A 175 -1.17 16.51 -11.23
C ASP A 175 -0.06 15.69 -11.90
N ALA A 176 -0.23 14.36 -11.92
CA ALA A 176 0.80 13.44 -12.38
C ALA A 176 1.17 13.70 -13.84
N LYS A 177 0.17 13.90 -14.71
CA LYS A 177 0.41 14.13 -16.14
C LYS A 177 1.16 15.42 -16.38
N GLN A 178 0.82 16.47 -15.61
CA GLN A 178 1.47 17.79 -15.75
C GLN A 178 2.92 17.74 -15.24
N VAL A 179 3.15 17.27 -14.02
CA VAL A 179 4.49 17.26 -13.41
C VAL A 179 5.44 16.31 -14.14
N LEU A 180 4.97 15.13 -14.58
CA LEU A 180 5.80 14.16 -15.29
C LEU A 180 6.05 14.52 -16.76
N ALA A 181 5.21 15.36 -17.39
CA ALA A 181 5.42 15.84 -18.76
C ALA A 181 6.17 17.17 -18.82
N GLN A 182 5.95 18.06 -17.86
CA GLN A 182 6.49 19.42 -17.87
C GLN A 182 6.97 19.83 -16.46
N PRO A 183 7.98 19.15 -15.91
CA PRO A 183 8.52 19.47 -14.59
C PRO A 183 9.09 20.90 -14.57
N GLN A 184 8.86 21.62 -13.49
CA GLN A 184 9.30 23.01 -13.34
C GLN A 184 10.57 23.11 -12.48
N HIS A 185 10.71 22.22 -11.50
CA HIS A 185 11.86 22.27 -10.59
C HIS A 185 13.10 21.62 -11.22
N PRO A 186 14.29 22.25 -11.21
CA PRO A 186 15.49 21.73 -11.87
C PRO A 186 15.90 20.32 -11.41
N ARG A 187 15.68 19.98 -10.13
CA ARG A 187 15.95 18.64 -9.61
C ARG A 187 15.02 17.58 -10.20
N THR A 188 13.74 17.92 -10.38
CA THR A 188 12.75 17.06 -11.02
C THR A 188 13.10 16.82 -12.48
N VAL A 189 13.43 17.92 -13.22
CA VAL A 189 13.88 17.84 -14.63
C VAL A 189 15.09 16.91 -14.76
N ASN A 190 16.12 17.12 -13.93
CA ASN A 190 17.33 16.32 -13.98
C ASN A 190 17.09 14.85 -13.66
N PHE A 191 16.17 14.55 -12.75
CA PHE A 191 15.80 13.18 -12.40
C PHE A 191 15.05 12.51 -13.56
N LEU A 192 14.00 13.14 -14.07
CA LEU A 192 13.18 12.57 -15.14
C LEU A 192 14.00 12.35 -16.44
N ASN A 193 14.90 13.27 -16.78
CA ASN A 193 15.80 13.11 -17.94
C ASN A 193 16.80 11.94 -17.82
N LYS A 194 17.01 11.39 -16.61
CA LYS A 194 17.86 10.23 -16.41
C LYS A 194 17.10 8.91 -16.41
N VAL A 195 15.81 8.95 -16.16
CA VAL A 195 14.97 7.76 -15.96
C VAL A 195 14.05 7.50 -17.16
N LEU A 196 13.77 8.53 -17.95
CA LEU A 196 13.02 8.49 -19.19
C LEU A 196 13.96 8.53 -20.39
#